data_e136978afdb2cccaa07cb4b059d55640
#
_entry.id   e136978afdb2cccaa07cb4b059d55640
#
_cell.length_a   1.000
_cell.length_b   1.000
_cell.length_c   1.000
_cell.angle_alpha   90.00
_cell.angle_beta   90.00
_cell.angle_gamma   90.00
#
_symmetry.space_group_name_H-M   'P 1'
#
loop_
_entity.id
_entity.type
_entity.pdbx_description
1 polymer ?
#
loop_
_entity_poly.entity_id
_entity_poly.type
_entity_poly.pdbx_seq_one_letter_code
_entity_poly.pdbx_strand_id
1 'polypeptide(L)'
;DEDVLKYSGAPHGFVGPVGINIPVLMDESTVEMHDCIAGAGKEGFHIKHVEPGRDFTPFMTADVRTCKEGDACPDCGGKFYMKKGNELGHIFKLGTKYTKSMNVTYLGESGKPVTPLMGCYGIGVDRTLASIIEGHHDDKGICWPMSVAPYQVAIVPIQYKDTMKEVADKLYADLTAAGIEVLLDDRNERPGVKFADSELLGFPVRIVV
;
A
#
# COMPACT_ATOMS: atom_id res chain seq x y z
N ASP A 1 11.12 20.88 -15.48
CA ASP A 1 12.40 20.98 -16.19
C ASP A 1 12.74 22.42 -16.58
N GLU A 2 11.79 23.22 -17.12
CA GLU A 2 12.01 24.64 -17.47
C GLU A 2 12.43 25.49 -16.27
N ASP A 3 11.81 25.30 -15.11
CA ASP A 3 12.17 26.03 -13.89
C ASP A 3 13.55 25.63 -13.38
N VAL A 4 13.94 24.35 -13.50
CA VAL A 4 15.28 23.90 -13.14
C VAL A 4 16.32 24.64 -13.96
N LEU A 5 16.17 24.67 -15.28
CA LEU A 5 17.08 25.38 -16.17
C LEU A 5 17.10 26.88 -15.89
N LYS A 6 15.93 27.48 -15.68
CA LYS A 6 15.77 28.92 -15.43
C LYS A 6 16.49 29.39 -14.16
N TYR A 7 16.39 28.63 -13.07
CA TYR A 7 16.92 29.04 -11.77
C TYR A 7 18.33 28.51 -11.50
N SER A 8 18.70 27.34 -11.99
CA SER A 8 20.03 26.76 -11.78
C SER A 8 21.02 27.06 -12.92
N GLY A 9 20.53 27.46 -14.08
CA GLY A 9 21.37 27.64 -15.26
C GLY A 9 21.83 26.32 -15.93
N ALA A 10 21.33 25.18 -15.46
CA ALA A 10 21.72 23.86 -15.93
C ALA A 10 20.49 22.96 -16.16
N PRO A 11 20.53 22.06 -17.16
CA PRO A 11 19.48 21.10 -17.38
C PRO A 11 19.41 20.07 -16.25
N HIS A 12 18.21 19.49 -16.06
CA HIS A 12 17.99 18.41 -15.11
C HIS A 12 19.03 17.29 -15.25
N GLY A 13 19.55 16.79 -14.13
CA GLY A 13 20.61 15.77 -14.08
C GLY A 13 22.04 16.32 -14.09
N PHE A 14 22.24 17.61 -14.44
CA PHE A 14 23.58 18.22 -14.49
C PHE A 14 23.72 19.43 -13.56
N VAL A 15 22.72 19.67 -12.70
CA VAL A 15 22.77 20.69 -11.67
C VAL A 15 23.73 20.27 -10.56
N GLY A 16 24.59 21.19 -10.13
CA GLY A 16 25.50 20.99 -9.01
C GLY A 16 25.63 22.26 -8.16
N PRO A 17 26.21 22.17 -6.96
CA PRO A 17 26.29 23.29 -6.04
C PRO A 17 27.38 24.32 -6.42
N VAL A 18 28.33 23.94 -7.26
CA VAL A 18 29.46 24.80 -7.64
C VAL A 18 29.03 25.82 -8.69
N GLY A 19 29.13 27.10 -8.35
CA GLY A 19 28.78 28.19 -9.26
C GLY A 19 27.28 28.45 -9.44
N ILE A 20 26.42 27.83 -8.67
CA ILE A 20 24.97 28.03 -8.72
C ILE A 20 24.59 29.35 -8.03
N ASN A 21 23.63 30.09 -8.62
CA ASN A 21 23.18 31.40 -8.15
C ASN A 21 21.91 31.36 -7.29
N ILE A 22 21.59 30.22 -6.69
CA ILE A 22 20.48 30.07 -5.75
C ILE A 22 20.99 29.55 -4.42
N PRO A 23 20.28 29.79 -3.30
CA PRO A 23 20.68 29.25 -2.00
C PRO A 23 20.77 27.73 -2.02
N VAL A 24 21.88 27.18 -1.54
CA VAL A 24 22.10 25.75 -1.44
C VAL A 24 21.80 25.30 -0.02
N LEU A 25 20.73 24.50 0.14
CA LEU A 25 20.47 23.77 1.37
C LEU A 25 21.21 22.44 1.34
N MET A 26 22.02 22.18 2.35
CA MET A 26 22.83 20.96 2.42
C MET A 26 22.35 20.05 3.54
N ASP A 27 22.28 18.76 3.25
CA ASP A 27 21.97 17.76 4.28
C ASP A 27 23.15 17.59 5.24
N GLU A 28 22.87 17.43 6.54
CA GLU A 28 23.89 17.25 7.58
C GLU A 28 24.82 16.08 7.30
N SER A 29 24.30 14.99 6.72
CA SER A 29 25.11 13.80 6.39
C SER A 29 26.15 14.04 5.29
N THR A 30 26.07 15.18 4.59
CA THR A 30 26.98 15.52 3.48
C THR A 30 28.04 16.55 3.87
N VAL A 31 28.00 17.08 5.09
CA VAL A 31 28.93 18.16 5.55
C VAL A 31 30.39 17.71 5.52
N GLU A 32 30.64 16.49 5.94
CA GLU A 32 32.00 15.93 6.00
C GLU A 32 32.37 15.09 4.76
N MET A 33 31.59 15.21 3.68
CA MET A 33 31.92 14.48 2.45
C MET A 33 33.11 15.13 1.73
N HIS A 34 34.03 14.30 1.30
CA HIS A 34 35.20 14.69 0.54
C HIS A 34 35.21 14.01 -0.82
N ASP A 35 35.90 14.60 -1.76
CA ASP A 35 36.13 14.02 -3.10
C ASP A 35 34.85 13.64 -3.85
N CYS A 36 33.84 14.49 -3.76
CA CYS A 36 32.53 14.23 -4.34
C CYS A 36 32.49 14.45 -5.86
N ILE A 37 31.50 13.85 -6.49
CA ILE A 37 31.13 14.13 -7.88
C ILE A 37 29.81 14.89 -7.87
N ALA A 38 29.73 16.00 -8.59
CA ALA A 38 28.53 16.82 -8.70
C ALA A 38 28.25 17.19 -10.18
N GLY A 39 27.04 17.64 -10.45
CA GLY A 39 26.73 18.25 -11.76
C GLY A 39 27.63 19.45 -12.02
N ALA A 40 28.09 19.61 -13.26
CA ALA A 40 29.01 20.69 -13.65
C ALA A 40 28.29 21.95 -14.15
N GLY A 41 26.96 22.03 -14.05
CA GLY A 41 26.19 23.14 -14.62
C GLY A 41 26.11 23.10 -16.16
N LYS A 42 26.55 22.03 -16.78
CA LYS A 42 26.62 21.85 -18.24
C LYS A 42 26.18 20.47 -18.62
N GLU A 43 25.32 20.39 -19.64
CA GLU A 43 24.83 19.11 -20.16
C GLU A 43 25.96 18.16 -20.57
N GLY A 44 25.87 16.90 -20.12
CA GLY A 44 26.84 15.84 -20.38
C GLY A 44 28.10 15.90 -19.49
N PHE A 45 28.20 16.84 -18.54
CA PHE A 45 29.39 17.01 -17.72
C PHE A 45 29.11 16.92 -16.24
N HIS A 46 30.06 16.33 -15.51
CA HIS A 46 30.17 16.32 -14.07
C HIS A 46 31.54 16.82 -13.62
N ILE A 47 31.58 17.42 -12.46
CA ILE A 47 32.84 17.90 -11.84
C ILE A 47 33.25 16.92 -10.73
N LYS A 48 34.53 16.60 -10.65
CA LYS A 48 35.12 15.73 -9.63
C LYS A 48 35.82 16.54 -8.55
N HIS A 49 36.09 15.87 -7.43
CA HIS A 49 36.85 16.42 -6.31
C HIS A 49 36.16 17.63 -5.66
N VAL A 50 34.84 17.66 -5.66
CA VAL A 50 34.06 18.73 -5.04
C VAL A 50 34.02 18.53 -3.53
N GLU A 51 34.28 19.61 -2.79
CA GLU A 51 34.24 19.63 -1.33
C GLU A 51 33.39 20.79 -0.82
N PRO A 52 32.43 20.51 0.09
CA PRO A 52 31.70 21.55 0.81
C PRO A 52 32.68 22.49 1.56
N GLY A 53 32.40 23.76 1.58
CA GLY A 53 33.23 24.78 2.26
C GLY A 53 34.44 25.25 1.44
N ARG A 54 34.94 24.45 0.50
CA ARG A 54 36.01 24.85 -0.43
C ARG A 54 35.46 25.35 -1.77
N ASP A 55 34.61 24.55 -2.42
CA ASP A 55 34.14 24.79 -3.79
C ASP A 55 32.79 25.50 -3.84
N PHE A 56 32.02 25.39 -2.77
CA PHE A 56 30.78 26.13 -2.56
C PHE A 56 30.49 26.28 -1.06
N THR A 57 29.73 27.31 -0.71
CA THR A 57 29.27 27.53 0.68
C THR A 57 27.76 27.32 0.75
N PRO A 58 27.27 26.36 1.55
CA PRO A 58 25.84 26.18 1.73
C PRO A 58 25.23 27.38 2.45
N PHE A 59 24.01 27.76 2.06
CA PHE A 59 23.23 28.77 2.75
C PHE A 59 22.81 28.30 4.15
N MET A 60 22.46 27.04 4.25
CA MET A 60 22.02 26.39 5.50
C MET A 60 22.30 24.90 5.43
N THR A 61 22.55 24.30 6.59
CA THR A 61 22.65 22.86 6.78
C THR A 61 21.47 22.40 7.64
N ALA A 62 20.81 21.31 7.25
CA ALA A 62 19.71 20.72 8.02
C ALA A 62 19.56 19.22 7.65
N ASP A 63 18.86 18.47 8.49
CA ASP A 63 18.46 17.09 8.16
C ASP A 63 17.28 17.14 7.18
N VAL A 64 17.53 16.93 5.91
CA VAL A 64 16.54 17.03 4.82
C VAL A 64 16.42 15.77 3.97
N ARG A 65 17.25 14.78 4.20
CA ARG A 65 17.19 13.52 3.47
C ARG A 65 16.01 12.64 3.95
N THR A 66 15.58 11.75 3.11
CA THR A 66 14.65 10.69 3.51
C THR A 66 15.35 9.70 4.45
N CYS A 67 14.68 9.32 5.54
CA CYS A 67 15.20 8.32 6.48
C CYS A 67 15.47 6.97 5.79
N LYS A 68 16.45 6.25 6.30
CA LYS A 68 16.87 4.93 5.81
C LYS A 68 16.75 3.90 6.94
N GLU A 69 16.77 2.65 6.55
CA GLU A 69 16.89 1.55 7.50
C GLU A 69 18.17 1.69 8.35
N GLY A 70 18.03 1.58 9.67
CA GLY A 70 19.10 1.74 10.63
C GLY A 70 19.31 3.16 11.16
N ASP A 71 18.67 4.17 10.58
CA ASP A 71 18.68 5.53 11.13
C ASP A 71 17.99 5.57 12.50
N ALA A 72 18.44 6.48 13.35
CA ALA A 72 17.84 6.69 14.66
C ALA A 72 16.51 7.48 14.55
N CYS A 73 15.50 7.04 15.28
CA CYS A 73 14.27 7.81 15.43
C CYS A 73 14.56 9.09 16.25
N PRO A 74 14.19 10.29 15.78
CA PRO A 74 14.44 11.53 16.52
C PRO A 74 13.66 11.60 17.84
N ASP A 75 12.54 10.89 17.96
CA ASP A 75 11.70 10.95 19.17
C ASP A 75 12.14 9.97 20.26
N CYS A 76 12.50 8.73 19.89
CA CYS A 76 12.77 7.67 20.85
C CYS A 76 14.19 7.08 20.79
N GLY A 77 15.01 7.48 19.80
CA GLY A 77 16.35 6.94 19.59
C GLY A 77 16.40 5.49 19.07
N GLY A 78 15.25 4.82 18.90
CA GLY A 78 15.18 3.49 18.33
C GLY A 78 15.58 3.51 16.85
N LYS A 79 15.99 2.36 16.30
CA LYS A 79 16.38 2.28 14.88
C LYS A 79 15.19 2.04 13.99
N PHE A 80 15.13 2.75 12.87
CA PHE A 80 14.16 2.47 11.81
C PHE A 80 14.45 1.12 11.15
N TYR A 81 13.41 0.40 10.82
CA TYR A 81 13.46 -0.77 9.94
C TYR A 81 12.48 -0.60 8.78
N MET A 82 12.76 -1.21 7.66
CA MET A 82 11.90 -1.12 6.47
C MET A 82 11.17 -2.45 6.25
N LYS A 83 9.88 -2.35 5.96
CA LYS A 83 9.07 -3.47 5.50
C LYS A 83 8.30 -3.09 4.25
N LYS A 84 8.14 -4.05 3.34
CA LYS A 84 7.19 -3.90 2.24
C LYS A 84 5.80 -4.20 2.76
N GLY A 85 4.82 -3.40 2.36
CA GLY A 85 3.42 -3.58 2.69
C GLY A 85 2.55 -3.46 1.46
N ASN A 86 1.37 -4.09 1.50
CA ASN A 86 0.35 -3.92 0.47
C ASN A 86 -0.44 -2.66 0.76
N GLU A 87 -0.56 -1.76 -0.21
CA GLU A 87 -1.45 -0.60 -0.13
C GLU A 87 -2.89 -1.05 -0.31
N LEU A 88 -3.67 -1.06 0.77
CA LEU A 88 -5.08 -1.45 0.76
C LEU A 88 -6.01 -0.29 0.42
N GLY A 89 -5.64 0.91 0.79
CA GLY A 89 -6.39 2.13 0.51
C GLY A 89 -5.49 3.35 0.43
N HIS A 90 -5.98 4.39 -0.22
CA HIS A 90 -5.26 5.65 -0.40
C HIS A 90 -6.19 6.85 -0.31
N ILE A 91 -5.74 7.90 0.37
CA ILE A 91 -6.44 9.17 0.46
C ILE A 91 -5.73 10.19 -0.44
N PHE A 92 -6.48 10.79 -1.37
CA PHE A 92 -5.96 11.78 -2.30
C PHE A 92 -6.52 13.16 -2.02
N LYS A 93 -5.66 14.16 -1.88
CA LYS A 93 -6.03 15.57 -1.86
C LYS A 93 -5.97 16.09 -3.31
N LEU A 94 -7.08 16.04 -4.03
CA LEU A 94 -7.16 16.40 -5.44
C LEU A 94 -7.22 17.92 -5.65
N GLY A 95 -7.55 18.69 -4.62
CA GLY A 95 -7.68 20.14 -4.71
C GLY A 95 -8.75 20.54 -5.71
N THR A 96 -8.42 21.45 -6.62
CA THR A 96 -9.33 21.92 -7.69
C THR A 96 -9.01 21.36 -9.08
N LYS A 97 -8.13 20.33 -9.15
CA LYS A 97 -7.66 19.78 -10.43
C LYS A 97 -8.80 19.42 -11.38
N TYR A 98 -9.76 18.64 -10.89
CA TYR A 98 -10.89 18.19 -11.68
C TYR A 98 -12.05 19.19 -11.68
N THR A 99 -12.36 19.79 -10.54
CA THR A 99 -13.46 20.75 -10.43
C THR A 99 -13.28 21.98 -11.32
N LYS A 100 -12.05 22.47 -11.47
CA LYS A 100 -11.74 23.55 -12.44
C LYS A 100 -11.89 23.11 -13.88
N SER A 101 -11.34 21.96 -14.27
CA SER A 101 -11.39 21.46 -15.65
C SER A 101 -12.81 21.12 -16.09
N MET A 102 -13.67 20.75 -15.16
CA MET A 102 -15.08 20.42 -15.40
C MET A 102 -16.03 21.61 -15.17
N ASN A 103 -15.50 22.79 -14.82
CA ASN A 103 -16.27 23.99 -14.46
C ASN A 103 -17.32 23.75 -13.39
N VAL A 104 -17.03 22.90 -12.40
CA VAL A 104 -17.93 22.64 -11.28
C VAL A 104 -17.85 23.77 -10.27
N THR A 105 -18.98 24.41 -10.02
CA THR A 105 -19.07 25.50 -9.04
C THR A 105 -20.34 25.36 -8.20
N TYR A 106 -20.32 25.93 -7.02
CA TYR A 106 -21.52 26.13 -6.17
C TYR A 106 -21.60 27.60 -5.75
N LEU A 107 -22.78 28.05 -5.33
CA LEU A 107 -22.95 29.39 -4.80
C LEU A 107 -22.48 29.42 -3.35
N GLY A 108 -21.42 30.17 -3.07
CA GLY A 108 -20.95 30.41 -1.71
C GLY A 108 -21.89 31.33 -0.94
N GLU A 109 -21.61 31.54 0.36
CA GLU A 109 -22.42 32.39 1.24
C GLU A 109 -22.59 33.84 0.72
N SER A 110 -21.61 34.34 -0.02
CA SER A 110 -21.67 35.66 -0.65
C SER A 110 -22.47 35.68 -1.96
N GLY A 111 -23.09 34.59 -2.38
CA GLY A 111 -23.79 34.44 -3.66
C GLY A 111 -22.88 34.38 -4.91
N LYS A 112 -21.56 34.30 -4.72
CA LYS A 112 -20.59 34.16 -5.81
C LYS A 112 -20.27 32.70 -6.10
N PRO A 113 -19.99 32.32 -7.36
CA PRO A 113 -19.52 30.99 -7.71
C PRO A 113 -18.19 30.64 -7.02
N VAL A 114 -18.12 29.48 -6.39
CA VAL A 114 -16.92 28.94 -5.74
C VAL A 114 -16.62 27.58 -6.34
N THR A 115 -15.35 27.34 -6.68
CA THR A 115 -14.89 26.03 -7.14
C THR A 115 -14.61 25.14 -5.91
N PRO A 116 -15.29 23.99 -5.75
CA PRO A 116 -15.09 23.14 -4.60
C PRO A 116 -13.73 22.42 -4.61
N LEU A 117 -13.18 22.19 -3.43
CA LEU A 117 -12.06 21.29 -3.21
C LEU A 117 -12.55 19.85 -3.28
N MET A 118 -11.76 19.00 -3.88
CA MET A 118 -12.06 17.58 -4.05
C MET A 118 -11.06 16.71 -3.29
N GLY A 119 -11.56 15.71 -2.56
CA GLY A 119 -10.82 14.58 -2.03
C GLY A 119 -11.25 13.29 -2.73
N CYS A 120 -10.42 12.27 -2.67
CA CYS A 120 -10.75 10.91 -3.10
C CYS A 120 -10.27 9.92 -2.05
N TYR A 121 -11.08 8.92 -1.76
CA TYR A 121 -10.85 7.93 -0.71
C TYR A 121 -11.01 6.55 -1.34
N GLY A 122 -9.90 5.96 -1.79
CA GLY A 122 -9.90 4.69 -2.49
C GLY A 122 -9.64 3.51 -1.56
N ILE A 123 -10.40 2.43 -1.71
CA ILE A 123 -10.11 1.12 -1.08
C ILE A 123 -10.12 0.07 -2.18
N GLY A 124 -9.04 -0.70 -2.30
CA GLY A 124 -8.92 -1.82 -3.23
C GLY A 124 -9.56 -3.08 -2.65
N VAL A 125 -10.83 -3.34 -2.95
CA VAL A 125 -11.56 -4.49 -2.39
C VAL A 125 -10.88 -5.80 -2.75
N ASP A 126 -10.56 -6.04 -4.02
CA ASP A 126 -9.89 -7.24 -4.48
C ASP A 126 -8.48 -7.40 -3.88
N ARG A 127 -7.76 -6.27 -3.77
CA ARG A 127 -6.44 -6.25 -3.13
C ARG A 127 -6.53 -6.56 -1.63
N THR A 128 -7.56 -6.07 -0.95
CA THR A 128 -7.81 -6.37 0.46
C THR A 128 -8.09 -7.85 0.64
N LEU A 129 -8.95 -8.44 -0.21
CA LEU A 129 -9.23 -9.87 -0.20
C LEU A 129 -7.96 -10.71 -0.39
N ALA A 130 -7.16 -10.40 -1.42
CA ALA A 130 -5.90 -11.08 -1.69
C ALA A 130 -4.92 -10.97 -0.50
N SER A 131 -4.86 -9.81 0.14
CA SER A 131 -3.98 -9.57 1.31
C SER A 131 -4.45 -10.34 2.55
N ILE A 132 -5.77 -10.51 2.72
CA ILE A 132 -6.31 -11.37 3.80
C ILE A 132 -5.88 -12.82 3.58
N ILE A 133 -6.04 -13.33 2.35
CA ILE A 133 -5.63 -14.70 2.00
C ILE A 133 -4.12 -14.88 2.23
N GLU A 134 -3.31 -13.92 1.75
CA GLU A 134 -1.85 -13.97 1.92
C GLU A 134 -1.41 -13.95 3.38
N GLY A 135 -2.16 -13.27 4.25
CA GLY A 135 -1.89 -13.20 5.69
C GLY A 135 -2.47 -14.37 6.49
N HIS A 136 -3.40 -15.15 5.90
CA HIS A 136 -4.17 -16.20 6.60
C HIS A 136 -4.21 -17.47 5.76
N HIS A 137 -3.11 -18.18 5.69
CA HIS A 137 -2.97 -19.46 5.00
C HIS A 137 -2.00 -20.38 5.74
N ASP A 138 -2.07 -21.66 5.43
CA ASP A 138 -1.08 -22.67 5.81
C ASP A 138 -0.61 -23.46 4.56
N ASP A 139 0.12 -24.56 4.77
CA ASP A 139 0.64 -25.40 3.67
C ASP A 139 -0.45 -26.13 2.88
N LYS A 140 -1.68 -26.16 3.39
CA LYS A 140 -2.80 -26.86 2.79
C LYS A 140 -3.76 -25.94 2.02
N GLY A 141 -3.84 -24.68 2.42
CA GLY A 141 -4.75 -23.74 1.78
C GLY A 141 -5.01 -22.48 2.60
N ILE A 142 -6.17 -21.89 2.37
CA ILE A 142 -6.62 -20.67 3.04
C ILE A 142 -7.07 -20.98 4.47
N CYS A 143 -6.86 -20.05 5.39
CA CYS A 143 -7.39 -20.08 6.75
C CYS A 143 -8.25 -18.84 7.01
N TRP A 144 -9.47 -18.81 6.46
CA TRP A 144 -10.32 -17.63 6.55
C TRP A 144 -10.60 -17.21 7.99
N PRO A 145 -10.40 -15.92 8.34
CA PRO A 145 -11.02 -15.35 9.53
C PRO A 145 -12.55 -15.42 9.43
N MET A 146 -13.23 -15.78 10.50
CA MET A 146 -14.69 -15.96 10.53
C MET A 146 -15.46 -14.76 9.97
N SER A 147 -14.97 -13.54 10.20
CA SER A 147 -15.62 -12.28 9.80
C SER A 147 -15.63 -12.00 8.29
N VAL A 148 -14.80 -12.70 7.52
CA VAL A 148 -14.65 -12.50 6.06
C VAL A 148 -14.72 -13.81 5.27
N ALA A 149 -14.99 -14.90 5.95
CA ALA A 149 -15.16 -16.21 5.31
C ALA A 149 -16.37 -16.19 4.37
N PRO A 150 -16.23 -16.67 3.11
CA PRO A 150 -17.36 -16.76 2.19
C PRO A 150 -18.48 -17.66 2.72
N TYR A 151 -18.10 -18.70 3.45
CA TYR A 151 -18.97 -19.58 4.23
C TYR A 151 -18.29 -19.87 5.55
N GLN A 152 -19.04 -19.74 6.64
CA GLN A 152 -18.53 -19.94 7.99
C GLN A 152 -18.37 -21.42 8.34
N VAL A 153 -19.25 -22.26 7.78
CA VAL A 153 -19.32 -23.69 8.05
C VAL A 153 -19.38 -24.48 6.75
N ALA A 154 -18.59 -25.51 6.63
CA ALA A 154 -18.73 -26.55 5.60
C ALA A 154 -19.25 -27.84 6.23
N ILE A 155 -20.37 -28.38 5.73
CA ILE A 155 -20.86 -29.69 6.08
C ILE A 155 -20.37 -30.68 5.01
N VAL A 156 -19.60 -31.66 5.42
CA VAL A 156 -18.95 -32.62 4.52
C VAL A 156 -19.40 -34.05 4.89
N PRO A 157 -20.50 -34.54 4.34
CA PRO A 157 -20.90 -35.93 4.54
C PRO A 157 -19.94 -36.88 3.78
N ILE A 158 -19.53 -37.97 4.45
CA ILE A 158 -18.67 -39.01 3.86
C ILE A 158 -19.35 -39.60 2.63
N GLN A 159 -20.64 -39.82 2.73
CA GLN A 159 -21.50 -40.20 1.60
C GLN A 159 -22.82 -39.41 1.71
N TYR A 160 -23.20 -38.70 0.64
CA TYR A 160 -24.45 -37.95 0.64
C TYR A 160 -25.62 -38.84 0.23
N LYS A 161 -25.97 -39.81 1.09
CA LYS A 161 -27.09 -40.74 0.91
C LYS A 161 -27.61 -41.25 2.26
N ASP A 162 -28.79 -41.82 2.22
CA ASP A 162 -29.46 -42.45 3.37
C ASP A 162 -29.46 -41.56 4.62
N THR A 163 -29.21 -42.10 5.78
CA THR A 163 -29.21 -41.37 7.08
C THR A 163 -28.21 -40.24 7.12
N MET A 164 -27.02 -40.37 6.48
CA MET A 164 -26.04 -39.26 6.44
C MET A 164 -26.59 -38.05 5.67
N LYS A 165 -27.34 -38.26 4.59
CA LYS A 165 -28.01 -37.21 3.86
C LYS A 165 -29.05 -36.49 4.75
N GLU A 166 -29.90 -37.27 5.44
CA GLU A 166 -30.93 -36.69 6.33
C GLU A 166 -30.32 -35.82 7.43
N VAL A 167 -29.24 -36.30 8.04
CA VAL A 167 -28.50 -35.53 9.08
C VAL A 167 -27.85 -34.26 8.52
N ALA A 168 -27.21 -34.38 7.36
CA ALA A 168 -26.54 -33.24 6.70
C ALA A 168 -27.54 -32.19 6.25
N ASP A 169 -28.68 -32.58 5.66
CA ASP A 169 -29.76 -31.67 5.25
C ASP A 169 -30.36 -30.95 6.47
N LYS A 170 -30.58 -31.69 7.56
CA LYS A 170 -31.11 -31.10 8.79
C LYS A 170 -30.12 -30.07 9.39
N LEU A 171 -28.83 -30.42 9.49
CA LEU A 171 -27.81 -29.48 9.97
C LEU A 171 -27.72 -28.25 9.09
N TYR A 172 -27.75 -28.41 7.77
CA TYR A 172 -27.75 -27.30 6.82
C TYR A 172 -28.95 -26.37 7.06
N ALA A 173 -30.16 -26.93 7.20
CA ALA A 173 -31.36 -26.14 7.46
C ALA A 173 -31.31 -25.41 8.81
N ASP A 174 -30.90 -26.11 9.87
CA ASP A 174 -30.84 -25.55 11.22
C ASP A 174 -29.83 -24.41 11.33
N LEU A 175 -28.63 -24.59 10.78
CA LEU A 175 -27.57 -23.56 10.79
C LEU A 175 -27.93 -22.37 9.90
N THR A 176 -28.51 -22.62 8.72
CA THR A 176 -28.98 -21.54 7.84
C THR A 176 -30.11 -20.73 8.50
N ALA A 177 -31.04 -21.41 9.17
CA ALA A 177 -32.10 -20.74 9.94
C ALA A 177 -31.56 -19.91 11.11
N ALA A 178 -30.41 -20.28 11.67
CA ALA A 178 -29.69 -19.52 12.68
C ALA A 178 -28.88 -18.32 12.10
N GLY A 179 -28.92 -18.08 10.79
CA GLY A 179 -28.20 -16.99 10.11
C GLY A 179 -26.72 -17.26 9.85
N ILE A 180 -26.31 -18.52 9.90
CA ILE A 180 -24.95 -18.95 9.59
C ILE A 180 -24.85 -19.26 8.09
N GLU A 181 -23.81 -18.77 7.44
CA GLU A 181 -23.53 -19.11 6.04
C GLU A 181 -22.86 -20.49 5.95
N VAL A 182 -23.58 -21.42 5.35
CA VAL A 182 -23.20 -22.85 5.31
C VAL A 182 -23.06 -23.34 3.88
N LEU A 183 -21.98 -24.08 3.63
CA LEU A 183 -21.81 -24.86 2.40
C LEU A 183 -22.03 -26.32 2.71
N LEU A 184 -22.90 -27.00 1.94
CA LEU A 184 -23.08 -28.44 1.98
C LEU A 184 -22.39 -29.09 0.77
N ASP A 185 -21.43 -29.98 1.02
CA ASP A 185 -20.79 -30.77 -0.04
C ASP A 185 -21.59 -32.04 -0.39
N ASP A 186 -22.58 -31.86 -1.25
CA ASP A 186 -23.48 -32.93 -1.71
C ASP A 186 -22.92 -33.77 -2.87
N ARG A 187 -21.68 -33.50 -3.30
CA ARG A 187 -21.02 -34.17 -4.42
C ARG A 187 -20.84 -35.69 -4.15
N ASN A 188 -20.96 -36.46 -5.21
CA ASN A 188 -20.63 -37.88 -5.15
C ASN A 188 -19.14 -38.13 -5.39
N GLU A 189 -18.32 -37.64 -4.45
CA GLU A 189 -16.86 -37.73 -4.48
C GLU A 189 -16.32 -38.54 -3.29
N ARG A 190 -15.06 -39.01 -3.42
CA ARG A 190 -14.39 -39.71 -2.32
C ARG A 190 -14.17 -38.78 -1.14
N PRO A 191 -14.33 -39.23 0.11
CA PRO A 191 -14.14 -38.37 1.31
C PRO A 191 -12.81 -37.61 1.33
N GLY A 192 -11.72 -38.26 0.91
CA GLY A 192 -10.41 -37.63 0.83
C GLY A 192 -10.35 -36.42 -0.12
N VAL A 193 -11.08 -36.46 -1.23
CA VAL A 193 -11.19 -35.34 -2.19
C VAL A 193 -11.96 -34.19 -1.51
N LYS A 194 -13.12 -34.50 -0.93
CA LYS A 194 -13.94 -33.50 -0.23
C LYS A 194 -13.16 -32.81 0.90
N PHE A 195 -12.37 -33.59 1.67
CA PHE A 195 -11.56 -33.03 2.74
C PHE A 195 -10.44 -32.14 2.22
N ALA A 196 -9.73 -32.56 1.17
CA ALA A 196 -8.68 -31.77 0.56
C ALA A 196 -9.22 -30.44 -0.02
N ASP A 197 -10.36 -30.51 -0.73
CA ASP A 197 -11.02 -29.31 -1.25
C ASP A 197 -11.47 -28.37 -0.14
N SER A 198 -12.04 -28.91 0.94
CA SER A 198 -12.46 -28.15 2.12
C SER A 198 -11.29 -27.47 2.84
N GLU A 199 -10.12 -28.13 2.91
CA GLU A 199 -8.89 -27.57 3.46
C GLU A 199 -8.32 -26.48 2.55
N LEU A 200 -8.29 -26.73 1.24
CA LEU A 200 -7.82 -25.73 0.27
C LEU A 200 -8.66 -24.47 0.27
N LEU A 201 -10.00 -24.60 0.35
CA LEU A 201 -10.94 -23.49 0.41
C LEU A 201 -10.93 -22.76 1.76
N GLY A 202 -10.52 -23.45 2.82
CA GLY A 202 -10.21 -22.82 4.12
C GLY A 202 -11.40 -22.43 4.96
N PHE A 203 -12.48 -23.19 4.95
CA PHE A 203 -13.65 -22.91 5.81
C PHE A 203 -13.28 -22.92 7.29
N PRO A 204 -13.69 -21.90 8.07
CA PRO A 204 -13.35 -21.80 9.49
C PRO A 204 -13.79 -22.99 10.33
N VAL A 205 -14.95 -23.57 9.99
CA VAL A 205 -15.50 -24.74 10.67
C VAL A 205 -15.88 -25.82 9.63
N ARG A 206 -15.46 -27.05 9.87
CA ARG A 206 -15.87 -28.20 9.07
C ARG A 206 -16.60 -29.22 9.95
N ILE A 207 -17.82 -29.56 9.57
CA ILE A 207 -18.63 -30.61 10.21
C ILE A 207 -18.61 -31.83 9.27
N VAL A 208 -18.15 -32.97 9.79
CA VAL A 208 -18.14 -34.25 9.05
C VAL A 208 -19.31 -35.08 9.52
N VAL A 209 -20.09 -35.63 8.59
CA VAL A 209 -21.27 -36.50 8.83
C VAL A 209 -21.03 -37.85 8.23
#